data_9bad2c5c4e540e66f4283e172173d8f1
#
_entry.id   9bad2c5c4e540e66f4283e172173d8f1
#
_cell.length_a   1.000
_cell.length_b   1.000
_cell.length_c   1.000
_cell.angle_alpha   90.00
_cell.angle_beta   90.00
_cell.angle_gamma   90.00
#
_symmetry.space_group_name_H-M   'P 1'
#
loop_
_entity.id
_entity.type
_entity.pdbx_description
1 polymer ?
#
loop_
_entity_poly.entity_id
_entity_poly.type
_entity_poly.pdbx_seq_one_letter_code
_entity_poly.pdbx_strand_id
1 'polypeptide(L)'
;MEWWTVDRLEGEQAVCENEAGQQLLLPLSQLPHGVSEGDVLRRQGEEWSVDEEETAVRRERAAARTRALFRRRSDPSKGAEN
;
A
#
# COMPACT_ATOMS: atom_id res chain seq x y z
N MET A 1 2.11 -18.93 3.45
CA MET A 1 2.61 -17.55 3.51
C MET A 1 1.47 -16.59 3.26
N GLU A 2 1.31 -15.65 4.15
CA GLU A 2 0.21 -14.70 4.06
C GLU A 2 0.75 -13.31 3.72
N TRP A 3 -0.03 -12.60 2.93
CA TRP A 3 0.33 -11.24 2.51
C TRP A 3 -0.75 -10.29 2.98
N TRP A 4 -0.31 -9.17 3.56
CA TRP A 4 -1.20 -8.14 4.04
C TRP A 4 -0.65 -6.80 3.62
N THR A 5 -1.52 -5.85 3.35
CA THR A 5 -1.10 -4.50 3.01
C THR A 5 -1.53 -3.58 4.13
N VAL A 6 -0.63 -2.70 4.53
CA VAL A 6 -0.96 -1.71 5.56
C VAL A 6 -1.82 -0.63 4.93
N ASP A 7 -3.09 -0.59 5.33
CA ASP A 7 -4.01 0.40 4.83
C ASP A 7 -3.76 1.76 5.46
N ARG A 8 -3.59 1.75 6.78
CA ARG A 8 -3.29 2.97 7.51
C ARG A 8 -2.78 2.63 8.89
N LEU A 9 -2.23 3.65 9.53
CA LEU A 9 -1.77 3.52 10.92
C LEU A 9 -2.70 4.34 11.78
N GLU A 10 -3.16 3.74 12.87
CA GLU A 10 -4.04 4.40 13.83
C GLU A 10 -3.49 4.20 15.22
N GLY A 11 -2.96 5.26 15.81
CA GLY A 11 -2.37 5.16 17.13
C GLY A 11 -1.21 4.19 17.11
N GLU A 12 -1.30 3.16 17.92
CA GLU A 12 -0.23 2.16 18.01
C GLU A 12 -0.57 0.90 17.26
N GLN A 13 -1.48 0.99 16.30
CA GLN A 13 -1.92 -0.17 15.55
C GLN A 13 -1.86 0.10 14.06
N ALA A 14 -1.66 -0.96 13.31
CA ALA A 14 -1.73 -0.92 11.86
C ALA A 14 -3.01 -1.60 11.41
N VAL A 15 -3.77 -0.93 10.56
CA VAL A 15 -4.94 -1.53 9.94
C VAL A 15 -4.48 -2.15 8.64
N CYS A 16 -4.58 -3.47 8.54
CA CYS A 16 -4.08 -4.20 7.40
C CYS A 16 -5.22 -4.90 6.67
N GLU A 17 -5.02 -5.13 5.39
CA GLU A 17 -6.03 -5.76 4.57
C GLU A 17 -5.36 -6.80 3.67
N ASN A 18 -6.02 -7.95 3.49
CA ASN A 18 -5.49 -8.96 2.58
C ASN A 18 -6.25 -8.89 1.25
N GLU A 19 -5.90 -9.80 0.35
CA GLU A 19 -6.49 -9.77 -0.99
C GLU A 19 -7.96 -10.13 -1.00
N ALA A 20 -8.42 -10.80 0.04
CA ALA A 20 -9.84 -11.14 0.15
C ALA A 20 -10.66 -10.01 0.74
N GLY A 21 -10.02 -8.89 1.09
CA GLY A 21 -10.72 -7.77 1.69
C GLY A 21 -10.90 -7.88 3.18
N GLN A 22 -10.28 -8.86 3.79
CA GLN A 22 -10.35 -9.01 5.25
C GLN A 22 -9.42 -8.02 5.91
N GLN A 23 -9.86 -7.47 7.02
CA GLN A 23 -9.07 -6.50 7.76
C GLN A 23 -8.55 -7.11 9.05
N LEU A 24 -7.36 -6.66 9.43
CA LEU A 24 -6.69 -7.15 10.62
C LEU A 24 -6.01 -5.97 11.30
N LEU A 25 -6.24 -5.85 12.60
CA LEU A 25 -5.58 -4.83 13.41
C LEU A 25 -4.36 -5.46 14.07
N LEU A 26 -3.21 -4.89 13.82
CA LEU A 26 -1.96 -5.42 14.36
C LEU A 26 -1.26 -4.37 15.20
N PRO A 27 -0.87 -4.72 16.43
CA PRO A 27 -0.06 -3.79 17.22
C PRO A 27 1.26 -3.51 16.53
N LEU A 28 1.66 -2.25 16.50
CA LEU A 28 2.93 -1.90 15.88
C LEU A 28 4.10 -2.60 16.54
N SER A 29 3.95 -2.96 17.81
CA SER A 29 5.01 -3.66 18.52
C SER A 29 5.30 -5.04 17.94
N GLN A 30 4.36 -5.62 17.20
CA GLN A 30 4.56 -6.93 16.59
C GLN A 30 5.08 -6.84 15.17
N LEU A 31 5.25 -5.64 14.66
CA LEU A 31 5.65 -5.44 13.27
C LEU A 31 7.08 -4.95 13.19
N PRO A 32 7.70 -5.09 12.03
CA PRO A 32 9.05 -4.55 11.86
C PRO A 32 9.07 -3.06 12.11
N HIS A 33 10.19 -2.57 12.59
CA HIS A 33 10.37 -1.16 12.87
C HIS A 33 10.28 -0.37 11.56
N GLY A 34 9.56 0.74 11.61
CA GLY A 34 9.49 1.62 10.45
C GLY A 34 8.39 1.29 9.45
N VAL A 35 7.45 0.44 9.85
CA VAL A 35 6.31 0.13 8.97
C VAL A 35 5.52 1.40 8.69
N SER A 36 5.08 1.56 7.45
CA SER A 36 4.30 2.72 7.05
C SER A 36 3.17 2.30 6.10
N GLU A 37 2.30 3.26 5.83
CA GLU A 37 1.16 3.00 4.94
C GLU A 37 1.64 2.56 3.58
N GLY A 38 0.96 1.57 3.02
CA GLY A 38 1.30 1.04 1.72
C GLY A 38 2.29 -0.08 1.75
N ASP A 39 2.89 -0.36 2.90
CA ASP A 39 3.82 -1.47 3.01
C ASP A 39 3.09 -2.79 2.85
N VAL A 40 3.72 -3.74 2.19
CA VAL A 40 3.21 -5.09 2.08
C VAL A 40 3.92 -5.94 3.12
N LEU A 41 3.13 -6.57 3.97
CA LEU A 41 3.64 -7.39 5.04
C LEU A 41 3.49 -8.85 4.67
N ARG A 42 4.49 -9.62 5.06
CA ARG A 42 4.48 -11.06 4.91
C ARG A 42 4.47 -11.70 6.27
N ARG A 43 3.62 -12.68 6.44
CA ARG A 43 3.58 -13.44 7.65
C ARG A 43 4.10 -14.84 7.41
N GLN A 44 5.05 -15.26 8.21
CA GLN A 44 5.60 -16.59 8.15
C GLN A 44 5.64 -17.14 9.55
N GLY A 45 4.69 -18.05 9.85
CA GLY A 45 4.54 -18.49 11.22
C GLY A 45 4.03 -17.34 12.06
N GLU A 46 4.82 -16.96 13.06
CA GLU A 46 4.46 -15.82 13.90
C GLU A 46 5.30 -14.59 13.60
N GLU A 47 6.09 -14.65 12.54
CA GLU A 47 6.96 -13.56 12.21
C GLU A 47 6.40 -12.72 11.09
N TRP A 48 6.48 -11.41 11.26
CA TRP A 48 6.06 -10.46 10.25
C TRP A 48 7.28 -9.78 9.66
N SER A 49 7.26 -9.59 8.36
CA SER A 49 8.32 -8.87 7.69
C SER A 49 7.73 -8.02 6.59
N VAL A 50 8.44 -6.96 6.21
CA VAL A 50 8.04 -6.12 5.09
C VAL A 50 8.60 -6.73 3.83
N ASP A 51 7.73 -6.95 2.85
CA ASP A 51 8.19 -7.39 1.54
C ASP A 51 8.48 -6.14 0.73
N GLU A 52 9.73 -5.75 0.71
CA GLU A 52 10.11 -4.49 0.10
C GLU A 52 9.96 -4.51 -1.41
N GLU A 53 10.16 -5.67 -1.99
CA GLU A 53 10.00 -5.82 -3.43
C GLU A 53 8.56 -5.63 -3.86
N GLU A 54 7.65 -6.30 -3.17
CA GLU A 54 6.23 -6.18 -3.50
C GLU A 54 5.71 -4.79 -3.16
N THR A 55 6.20 -4.22 -2.08
CA THR A 55 5.84 -2.86 -1.70
C THR A 55 6.20 -1.88 -2.81
N ALA A 56 7.42 -2.01 -3.32
CA ALA A 56 7.88 -1.13 -4.38
C ALA A 56 7.07 -1.31 -5.65
N VAL A 57 6.76 -2.56 -6.00
CA VAL A 57 5.97 -2.84 -7.19
C VAL A 57 4.59 -2.21 -7.08
N ARG A 58 3.95 -2.34 -5.92
CA ARG A 58 2.61 -1.79 -5.74
C ARG A 58 2.62 -0.27 -5.75
N ARG A 59 3.64 0.33 -5.16
CA ARG A 59 3.78 1.78 -5.18
C ARG A 59 3.99 2.29 -6.59
N GLU A 60 4.78 1.57 -7.36
CA GLU A 60 5.02 1.95 -8.74
C GLU A 60 3.73 1.88 -9.56
N ARG A 61 2.93 0.85 -9.35
CA ARG A 61 1.66 0.74 -10.04
C ARG A 61 0.71 1.86 -9.67
N ALA A 62 0.65 2.20 -8.39
CA ALA A 62 -0.20 3.28 -7.93
C ALA A 62 0.25 4.61 -8.50
N ALA A 63 1.56 4.85 -8.52
CA ALA A 63 2.09 6.09 -9.08
C ALA A 63 1.81 6.18 -10.58
N ALA A 64 1.94 5.07 -11.29
CA ALA A 64 1.66 5.07 -12.72
C ALA A 64 0.19 5.35 -12.99
N ARG A 65 -0.68 4.77 -12.17
CA ARG A 65 -2.11 4.99 -12.32
C ARG A 65 -2.45 6.45 -12.05
N THR A 66 -1.87 7.01 -11.03
CA THR A 66 -2.11 8.41 -10.68
C THR A 66 -1.62 9.33 -11.78
N ARG A 67 -0.43 9.04 -12.33
CA ARG A 67 0.10 9.85 -13.42
C ARG A 67 -0.80 9.79 -14.65
N ALA A 68 -1.34 8.62 -14.94
CA ALA A 68 -2.23 8.48 -16.09
C ALA A 68 -3.51 9.30 -15.91
N LEU A 69 -4.08 9.25 -14.72
CA LEU A 69 -5.27 10.02 -14.41
C LEU A 69 -5.00 11.51 -14.47
N PHE A 70 -3.88 11.92 -13.92
CA PHE A 70 -3.52 13.32 -13.91
C PHE A 70 -3.30 13.84 -15.32
N ARG A 71 -2.64 13.05 -16.14
CA ARG A 71 -2.40 13.45 -17.52
C ARG A 71 -3.68 13.60 -18.28
N ARG A 72 -4.62 12.69 -18.03
CA ARG A 72 -5.92 12.74 -18.69
C ARG A 72 -6.70 14.01 -18.32
N ARG A 73 -6.57 14.42 -17.08
CA ARG A 73 -7.25 15.60 -16.60
C ARG A 73 -6.68 16.89 -17.18
N SER A 74 -5.38 16.92 -17.27
CA SER A 74 -4.71 18.14 -17.74
C SER A 74 -4.71 18.24 -19.24
N ASP A 75 -5.14 17.21 -19.94
CA ASP A 75 -5.24 17.23 -21.37
C ASP A 75 -6.49 18.03 -21.74
N PRO A 76 -6.33 19.15 -22.26
CA PRO A 76 -7.47 20.01 -22.55
C PRO A 76 -8.06 19.59 -23.84
N SER A 77 -8.18 19.12 -23.73
CA SER A 77 -8.37 19.08 -24.45
C SER A 77 -8.06 19.59 -25.35
N LYS A 78 -7.76 19.29 -25.45
CA LYS A 78 -7.28 19.68 -25.97
C LYS A 78 -7.66 20.45 -26.53
N GLY A 79 -8.24 20.77 -26.38
CA GLY A 79 -8.52 21.50 -26.60
C GLY A 79 -8.39 22.34 -26.27
N ALA A 80 -8.68 22.73 -26.23
CA ALA A 80 -8.44 23.51 -25.95
C ALA A 80 -7.44 23.80 -26.03
N GLU A 81 -7.28 23.55 -26.38
CA GLU A 81 -6.51 23.76 -26.38
C GLU A 81 -6.09 23.73 -26.70
N ASN A 82 -6.15 23.57 -26.91
CA ASN A 82 -5.65 23.42 -26.95
C ASN A 82 -5.39 23.45 -27.01
#